data_1e7b1dc6ac10ab64892994a5e4ff081e
#
_entry.id   1e7b1dc6ac10ab64892994a5e4ff081e
#
_cell.length_a   1.000
_cell.length_b   1.000
_cell.length_c   1.000
_cell.angle_alpha   90.00
_cell.angle_beta   90.00
_cell.angle_gamma   90.00
#
_symmetry.space_group_name_H-M   'P 1'
#
loop_
_entity.id
_entity.type
_entity.pdbx_description
1 polymer ?
#
loop_
_entity_poly.entity_id
_entity_poly.type
_entity_poly.pdbx_seq_one_letter_code
_entity_poly.pdbx_strand_id
1 'polypeptide(L)'
;MSRLSRISWARYDRHWRAELREVELFENERWNVGTGTGAEDDGEWAKSHLKPGERKAWTRGRDGWSGVDEDGASDVSSKLTFALEPGWAFVETEDWRPDVEGEWAVPANADDAGWVYTNDSWLDPRPLPLSEWKIAGMTRRRRWTRRVYYDPSVATQ
;
A
#
# COMPACT_ATOMS: atom_id res chain seq x y z
N MET A 1 28.89 -24.75 -7.86
CA MET A 1 27.84 -23.92 -8.43
C MET A 1 27.66 -24.24 -9.90
N SER A 2 26.45 -24.48 -10.32
CA SER A 2 26.18 -24.82 -11.71
C SER A 2 26.38 -23.63 -12.64
N ARG A 3 26.61 -23.95 -13.93
CA ARG A 3 26.75 -22.95 -14.96
C ARG A 3 25.48 -22.09 -15.13
N LEU A 4 24.34 -22.72 -14.98
CA LEU A 4 23.06 -22.05 -15.05
C LEU A 4 22.88 -21.05 -13.91
N SER A 5 23.31 -21.39 -12.71
CA SER A 5 23.28 -20.47 -11.57
C SER A 5 24.16 -19.26 -11.82
N ARG A 6 25.31 -19.45 -12.47
CA ARG A 6 26.24 -18.37 -12.80
C ARG A 6 25.63 -17.40 -13.80
N ILE A 7 24.92 -17.90 -14.81
CA ILE A 7 24.21 -17.05 -15.78
C ILE A 7 23.10 -16.26 -15.09
N SER A 8 22.35 -16.90 -14.19
CA SER A 8 21.32 -16.22 -13.40
C SER A 8 21.91 -15.13 -12.53
N TRP A 9 23.08 -15.39 -11.93
CA TRP A 9 23.78 -14.38 -11.16
C TRP A 9 24.13 -13.16 -11.99
N ALA A 10 24.68 -13.35 -13.18
CA ALA A 10 25.03 -12.25 -14.06
C ALA A 10 23.81 -11.38 -14.40
N ARG A 11 22.64 -12.01 -14.53
CA ARG A 11 21.39 -11.33 -14.86
C ARG A 11 20.84 -10.47 -13.73
N TYR A 12 20.94 -10.95 -12.49
CA TYR A 12 20.34 -10.29 -11.33
C TYR A 12 21.38 -9.60 -10.44
N ASP A 13 22.65 -9.64 -10.82
CA ASP A 13 23.73 -9.17 -9.98
C ASP A 13 23.71 -7.66 -9.75
N ARG A 14 23.14 -6.89 -10.67
CA ARG A 14 23.14 -5.43 -10.54
C ARG A 14 22.37 -4.92 -9.35
N HIS A 15 21.26 -5.55 -8.93
CA HIS A 15 20.55 -5.09 -7.74
C HIS A 15 21.25 -5.53 -6.45
N TRP A 16 22.08 -6.57 -6.49
CA TRP A 16 22.87 -6.99 -5.34
C TRP A 16 24.03 -6.04 -5.03
N ARG A 17 24.55 -5.38 -6.06
CA ARG A 17 25.68 -4.45 -5.92
C ARG A 17 25.25 -3.00 -5.90
N ALA A 18 24.01 -2.74 -6.22
CA ALA A 18 23.48 -1.40 -6.27
C ALA A 18 22.98 -0.95 -4.90
N GLU A 19 22.80 0.34 -4.75
CA GLU A 19 22.11 0.89 -3.59
C GLU A 19 20.66 0.41 -3.62
N LEU A 20 20.21 -0.16 -2.51
CA LEU A 20 18.85 -0.64 -2.36
C LEU A 20 18.08 0.29 -1.43
N ARG A 21 16.84 0.57 -1.80
CA ARG A 21 15.90 1.32 -0.96
C ARG A 21 14.53 0.65 -1.01
N GLU A 22 13.73 0.97 -0.02
CA GLU A 22 12.35 0.52 0.04
C GLU A 22 11.45 1.70 -0.28
N VAL A 23 10.48 1.50 -1.16
CA VAL A 23 9.43 2.47 -1.41
C VAL A 23 8.15 1.99 -0.76
N GLU A 24 7.30 2.93 -0.36
CA GLU A 24 6.06 2.63 0.32
C GLU A 24 4.86 3.21 -0.42
N LEU A 25 3.75 2.52 -0.27
CA LEU A 25 2.48 2.86 -0.88
C LEU A 25 1.39 2.54 0.12
N PHE A 26 0.45 3.45 0.29
CA PHE A 26 -0.66 3.24 1.22
C PHE A 26 -1.94 3.00 0.46
N GLU A 27 -2.66 1.98 0.89
CA GLU A 27 -4.00 1.64 0.41
C GLU A 27 -5.00 2.19 1.43
N ASN A 28 -6.00 2.92 0.96
CA ASN A 28 -6.96 3.62 1.81
C ASN A 28 -8.38 3.20 1.45
N GLU A 29 -9.20 2.95 2.46
CA GLU A 29 -10.58 2.54 2.26
C GLU A 29 -11.48 3.16 3.32
N ARG A 30 -12.76 3.28 2.98
CA ARG A 30 -13.80 3.76 3.90
C ARG A 30 -14.89 2.69 4.01
N TRP A 31 -15.40 2.53 5.22
CA TRP A 31 -16.53 1.64 5.50
C TRP A 31 -17.79 2.17 4.86
N ASN A 32 -18.46 1.31 4.12
CA ASN A 32 -19.76 1.60 3.53
C ASN A 32 -20.82 0.88 4.35
N VAL A 33 -21.66 1.65 5.04
CA VAL A 33 -22.74 1.09 5.86
C VAL A 33 -23.70 0.33 4.94
N GLY A 34 -24.07 -0.88 5.34
CA GLY A 34 -25.04 -1.68 4.60
C GLY A 34 -26.47 -1.14 4.76
N THR A 35 -27.41 -1.85 4.15
CA THR A 35 -28.82 -1.45 4.19
C THR A 35 -29.45 -1.62 5.56
N GLY A 36 -28.82 -2.39 6.44
CA GLY A 36 -29.33 -2.64 7.77
C GLY A 36 -30.45 -3.66 7.84
N THR A 37 -30.70 -4.39 6.76
CA THR A 37 -31.83 -5.35 6.68
C THR A 37 -31.48 -6.75 7.17
N GLY A 38 -30.26 -6.96 7.65
CA GLY A 38 -29.86 -8.25 8.19
C GLY A 38 -28.46 -8.22 8.75
N ALA A 39 -28.10 -9.23 9.54
CA ALA A 39 -26.80 -9.32 10.18
C ALA A 39 -25.64 -9.42 9.17
N GLU A 40 -25.94 -9.96 7.99
CA GLU A 40 -24.94 -10.12 6.94
C GLU A 40 -24.79 -8.87 6.07
N ASP A 41 -25.71 -7.90 6.21
CA ASP A 41 -25.68 -6.67 5.44
C ASP A 41 -25.28 -5.50 6.31
N ASP A 42 -24.18 -5.68 7.06
CA ASP A 42 -23.63 -4.69 7.95
C ASP A 42 -22.84 -3.61 7.21
N GLY A 43 -22.35 -3.97 6.03
CA GLY A 43 -21.58 -3.07 5.19
C GLY A 43 -20.32 -3.73 4.67
N GLU A 44 -19.50 -2.93 4.00
CA GLU A 44 -18.26 -3.42 3.42
C GLU A 44 -17.20 -2.31 3.33
N TRP A 45 -15.95 -2.71 3.21
CA TRP A 45 -14.86 -1.80 2.92
C TRP A 45 -14.79 -1.55 1.42
N ALA A 46 -14.70 -0.29 1.03
CA ALA A 46 -14.63 0.06 -0.39
C ALA A 46 -13.83 1.33 -0.62
N LYS A 47 -13.04 1.30 -1.69
CA LYS A 47 -12.33 2.49 -2.16
C LYS A 47 -13.28 3.50 -2.79
N SER A 48 -14.35 3.02 -3.38
CA SER A 48 -15.37 3.88 -4.00
C SER A 48 -16.14 4.74 -3.00
N HIS A 49 -16.07 4.42 -1.72
CA HIS A 49 -16.71 5.19 -0.66
C HIS A 49 -15.86 6.30 -0.06
N LEU A 50 -14.61 6.41 -0.51
CA LEU A 50 -13.79 7.56 -0.15
C LEU A 50 -14.45 8.83 -0.68
N LYS A 51 -14.55 9.84 0.18
CA LYS A 51 -15.25 11.08 -0.14
C LYS A 51 -14.37 12.01 -0.99
N PRO A 52 -14.97 12.87 -1.82
CA PRO A 52 -14.19 13.90 -2.50
C PRO A 52 -13.43 14.76 -1.48
N GLY A 53 -12.18 15.03 -1.78
CA GLY A 53 -11.33 15.84 -0.89
C GLY A 53 -10.67 15.11 0.26
N GLU A 54 -11.02 13.83 0.47
CA GLU A 54 -10.32 13.03 1.45
C GLU A 54 -9.16 12.27 0.77
N ARG A 55 -8.49 11.35 1.48
CA ARG A 55 -7.40 10.56 0.90
C ARG A 55 -7.88 9.76 -0.32
N LYS A 56 -7.05 9.71 -1.34
CA LYS A 56 -7.33 8.86 -2.50
C LYS A 56 -7.10 7.39 -2.16
N ALA A 57 -7.59 6.49 -3.01
CA ALA A 57 -7.49 5.05 -2.77
C ALA A 57 -6.05 4.58 -2.56
N TRP A 58 -5.11 5.17 -3.30
CA TRP A 58 -3.70 4.84 -3.21
C TRP A 58 -2.90 6.13 -3.07
N THR A 59 -2.05 6.19 -2.05
CA THR A 59 -1.29 7.40 -1.74
C THR A 59 0.15 7.07 -1.40
N ARG A 60 1.03 8.03 -1.68
CA ARG A 60 2.44 7.97 -1.29
C ARG A 60 2.61 8.65 0.05
N GLY A 61 3.62 8.19 0.79
CA GLY A 61 3.99 8.82 2.05
C GLY A 61 2.94 8.64 3.14
N ARG A 62 3.36 8.86 4.35
CA ARG A 62 2.53 8.63 5.53
C ARG A 62 1.45 9.69 5.73
N ASP A 63 1.66 10.89 5.20
CA ASP A 63 0.65 11.94 5.24
C ASP A 63 -0.61 11.52 4.48
N GLY A 64 -0.44 10.71 3.45
CA GLY A 64 -1.53 10.08 2.75
C GLY A 64 -2.30 10.97 1.81
N TRP A 65 -1.72 12.07 1.35
CA TRP A 65 -2.41 13.00 0.46
C TRP A 65 -1.95 12.94 -0.98
N SER A 66 -0.75 12.40 -1.24
CA SER A 66 -0.20 12.33 -2.59
C SER A 66 -0.71 11.09 -3.33
N GLY A 67 -1.70 11.25 -4.17
CA GLY A 67 -2.29 10.15 -4.94
C GLY A 67 -1.33 9.60 -5.99
N VAL A 68 -1.43 8.32 -6.27
CA VAL A 68 -0.59 7.63 -7.26
C VAL A 68 -1.37 7.03 -8.41
N ASP A 69 -2.68 6.88 -8.28
CA ASP A 69 -3.54 6.35 -9.33
C ASP A 69 -4.92 6.99 -9.23
N GLU A 70 -5.22 7.87 -10.19
CA GLU A 70 -6.49 8.57 -10.23
C GLU A 70 -7.62 7.71 -10.80
N ASP A 71 -7.29 6.65 -11.50
CA ASP A 71 -8.28 5.75 -12.08
C ASP A 71 -8.83 4.74 -11.08
N GLY A 72 -8.31 4.75 -9.85
CA GLY A 72 -8.87 3.97 -8.76
C GLY A 72 -8.64 2.48 -8.86
N ALA A 73 -7.38 2.06 -9.03
CA ALA A 73 -7.04 0.64 -9.03
C ALA A 73 -7.56 -0.04 -7.76
N SER A 74 -8.19 -1.20 -7.92
CA SER A 74 -8.78 -1.94 -6.80
C SER A 74 -7.75 -2.72 -5.99
N ASP A 75 -6.59 -2.99 -6.60
CA ASP A 75 -5.51 -3.71 -5.92
C ASP A 75 -4.15 -3.18 -6.37
N VAL A 76 -3.09 -3.69 -5.77
CA VAL A 76 -1.71 -3.32 -6.07
C VAL A 76 -1.21 -4.12 -7.28
N SER A 77 -1.92 -3.99 -8.38
CA SER A 77 -1.67 -4.73 -9.61
C SER A 77 -0.82 -3.93 -10.59
N SER A 78 -0.60 -4.52 -11.77
CA SER A 78 0.09 -3.85 -12.87
C SER A 78 -0.63 -2.60 -13.38
N LYS A 79 -1.90 -2.42 -13.03
CA LYS A 79 -2.68 -1.23 -13.41
C LYS A 79 -2.35 -0.02 -12.54
N LEU A 80 -1.78 -0.24 -11.37
CA LEU A 80 -1.40 0.84 -10.48
C LEU A 80 -0.11 1.48 -10.96
N THR A 81 -0.17 2.77 -11.26
CA THR A 81 1.00 3.53 -11.69
C THR A 81 1.74 4.08 -10.49
N PHE A 82 2.98 3.68 -10.33
CA PHE A 82 3.86 4.19 -9.29
C PHE A 82 5.16 4.65 -9.94
N ALA A 83 5.27 5.96 -10.14
CA ALA A 83 6.44 6.53 -10.79
C ALA A 83 7.64 6.56 -9.84
N LEU A 84 8.78 6.12 -10.34
CA LEU A 84 10.05 6.17 -9.62
C LEU A 84 10.85 7.39 -10.08
N GLU A 85 11.74 7.87 -9.21
CA GLU A 85 12.67 8.91 -9.58
C GLU A 85 13.64 8.39 -10.64
N PRO A 86 14.21 9.29 -11.48
CA PRO A 86 15.16 8.88 -12.52
C PRO A 86 16.31 8.06 -11.94
N GLY A 87 16.64 6.96 -12.59
CA GLY A 87 17.70 6.09 -12.17
C GLY A 87 17.28 4.97 -11.24
N TRP A 88 16.07 4.99 -10.72
CA TRP A 88 15.56 3.94 -9.82
C TRP A 88 14.68 2.96 -10.58
N ALA A 89 14.82 1.69 -10.24
CA ALA A 89 14.04 0.61 -10.85
C ALA A 89 13.61 -0.38 -9.78
N PHE A 90 12.47 -1.03 -9.99
CA PHE A 90 12.02 -2.08 -9.08
C PHE A 90 12.92 -3.31 -9.19
N VAL A 91 13.19 -3.95 -8.05
CA VAL A 91 13.84 -5.25 -8.03
C VAL A 91 12.89 -6.25 -8.71
N GLU A 92 13.30 -6.79 -9.84
CA GLU A 92 12.43 -7.57 -10.74
C GLU A 92 11.90 -8.85 -10.11
N THR A 93 12.65 -9.43 -9.18
CA THR A 93 12.28 -10.67 -8.53
C THR A 93 11.37 -10.51 -7.33
N GLU A 94 11.02 -9.28 -7.01
CA GLU A 94 10.18 -8.95 -5.86
C GLU A 94 8.96 -8.15 -6.30
N ASP A 95 7.86 -8.34 -5.60
CA ASP A 95 6.63 -7.62 -5.85
C ASP A 95 6.26 -6.79 -4.62
N TRP A 96 5.19 -6.02 -4.74
CA TRP A 96 4.61 -5.33 -3.60
C TRP A 96 4.18 -6.34 -2.54
N ARG A 97 4.42 -6.02 -1.29
CA ARG A 97 3.98 -6.85 -0.18
C ARG A 97 3.42 -6.00 0.95
N PRO A 98 2.38 -6.49 1.63
CA PRO A 98 1.81 -5.72 2.74
C PRO A 98 2.74 -5.75 3.95
N ASP A 99 2.81 -4.61 4.63
CA ASP A 99 3.52 -4.49 5.90
C ASP A 99 2.55 -4.93 7.00
N VAL A 100 2.64 -6.20 7.38
CA VAL A 100 1.70 -6.79 8.33
C VAL A 100 2.00 -6.44 9.78
N GLU A 101 3.14 -5.84 10.05
CA GLU A 101 3.51 -5.47 11.41
C GLU A 101 2.97 -4.12 11.84
N GLY A 102 2.71 -3.24 10.88
CA GLY A 102 2.11 -1.94 11.16
C GLY A 102 2.99 -0.99 11.96
N GLU A 103 4.29 -1.12 11.88
CA GLU A 103 5.22 -0.26 12.63
C GLU A 103 5.07 1.21 12.29
N TRP A 104 4.60 1.51 11.08
CA TRP A 104 4.37 2.88 10.62
C TRP A 104 3.28 3.59 11.43
N ALA A 105 2.43 2.85 12.12
CA ALA A 105 1.30 3.39 12.89
C ALA A 105 1.55 3.40 14.41
N VAL A 106 2.78 3.15 14.85
CA VAL A 106 3.14 3.13 16.28
C VAL A 106 2.56 4.35 16.98
N PRO A 107 1.94 4.18 18.17
CA PRO A 107 1.91 2.97 18.99
C PRO A 107 0.83 1.95 18.64
N ALA A 108 -0.01 2.21 17.65
CA ALA A 108 -1.00 1.24 17.20
C ALA A 108 -0.33 0.10 16.46
N ASN A 109 -1.01 -1.04 16.40
CA ASN A 109 -0.61 -2.19 15.62
C ASN A 109 -1.58 -2.37 14.46
N ALA A 110 -1.23 -3.26 13.52
CA ALA A 110 -2.11 -3.63 12.42
C ALA A 110 -2.81 -4.96 12.72
N ASP A 111 -3.86 -5.26 11.96
CA ASP A 111 -4.45 -6.59 11.99
C ASP A 111 -3.57 -7.59 11.21
N ASP A 112 -4.01 -8.83 11.08
CA ASP A 112 -3.22 -9.89 10.45
C ASP A 112 -2.93 -9.63 8.97
N ALA A 113 -3.73 -8.79 8.32
CA ALA A 113 -3.53 -8.43 6.93
C ALA A 113 -2.79 -7.11 6.74
N GLY A 114 -2.43 -6.45 7.83
CA GLY A 114 -1.68 -5.19 7.81
C GLY A 114 -2.57 -3.95 7.90
N TRP A 115 -3.87 -4.10 8.07
CA TRP A 115 -4.78 -2.96 8.15
C TRP A 115 -4.74 -2.29 9.52
N VAL A 116 -4.76 -0.96 9.49
CA VAL A 116 -4.91 -0.11 10.67
C VAL A 116 -6.20 0.68 10.52
N TYR A 117 -7.05 0.59 11.51
CA TYR A 117 -8.40 1.17 11.48
C TYR A 117 -8.42 2.50 12.20
N THR A 118 -9.14 3.46 11.63
CA THR A 118 -9.24 4.83 12.12
C THR A 118 -10.70 5.29 12.07
N ASN A 119 -10.99 6.37 12.77
CA ASN A 119 -12.34 6.94 12.79
C ASN A 119 -12.66 7.70 11.47
N ASP A 120 -13.78 8.38 11.44
CA ASP A 120 -14.24 9.13 10.28
C ASP A 120 -13.21 10.16 9.77
N SER A 121 -12.40 10.69 10.66
CA SER A 121 -11.40 11.71 10.35
C SER A 121 -9.97 11.15 10.23
N TRP A 122 -9.83 9.85 10.07
CA TRP A 122 -8.52 9.18 9.96
C TRP A 122 -7.67 9.28 11.22
N LEU A 123 -8.29 9.38 12.38
CA LEU A 123 -7.64 9.50 13.68
C LEU A 123 -7.91 8.28 14.55
N ASP A 124 -7.22 8.19 15.68
CA ASP A 124 -7.37 7.12 16.67
C ASP A 124 -7.06 5.73 16.09
N PRO A 125 -5.82 5.51 15.59
CA PRO A 125 -5.47 4.25 14.93
C PRO A 125 -5.52 3.05 15.87
N ARG A 126 -6.08 1.95 15.40
CA ARG A 126 -6.26 0.72 16.16
C ARG A 126 -6.08 -0.51 15.26
N PRO A 127 -5.71 -1.66 15.84
CA PRO A 127 -5.59 -2.89 15.06
C PRO A 127 -6.92 -3.52 14.69
N LEU A 128 -8.02 -3.09 15.31
CA LEU A 128 -9.36 -3.60 15.04
C LEU A 128 -10.35 -2.44 15.01
N PRO A 129 -11.41 -2.54 14.20
CA PRO A 129 -12.41 -1.49 14.13
C PRO A 129 -13.22 -1.42 15.42
N LEU A 130 -13.65 -0.22 15.78
CA LEU A 130 -14.61 -0.03 16.86
C LEU A 130 -16.03 -0.09 16.28
N SER A 131 -16.91 -0.85 16.91
CA SER A 131 -18.29 -1.02 16.43
C SER A 131 -19.05 0.30 16.35
N GLU A 132 -18.76 1.24 17.24
CA GLU A 132 -19.40 2.56 17.26
C GLU A 132 -19.04 3.41 16.04
N TRP A 133 -17.95 3.09 15.35
CA TRP A 133 -17.53 3.80 14.13
C TRP A 133 -18.33 3.38 12.90
N LYS A 134 -19.04 2.28 12.95
CA LYS A 134 -19.75 1.77 11.76
C LYS A 134 -20.79 2.75 11.22
N ILE A 135 -21.44 3.49 12.10
CA ILE A 135 -22.46 4.47 11.71
C ILE A 135 -21.83 5.86 11.57
N ALA A 136 -20.94 6.21 12.49
CA ALA A 136 -20.33 7.55 12.53
C ALA A 136 -19.34 7.78 11.38
N GLY A 137 -18.75 6.73 10.88
CA GLY A 137 -17.71 6.79 9.84
C GLY A 137 -16.46 6.06 10.29
N MET A 138 -15.89 5.28 9.39
CA MET A 138 -14.72 4.47 9.69
C MET A 138 -13.84 4.35 8.45
N THR A 139 -12.54 4.44 8.65
CA THR A 139 -11.55 4.37 7.60
C THR A 139 -10.47 3.39 7.98
N ARG A 140 -9.70 2.94 7.00
CA ARG A 140 -8.55 2.09 7.27
C ARG A 140 -7.46 2.32 6.23
N ARG A 141 -6.23 2.04 6.63
CA ARG A 141 -5.07 2.15 5.77
C ARG A 141 -4.20 0.93 5.92
N ARG A 142 -3.51 0.58 4.84
CA ARG A 142 -2.54 -0.52 4.82
C ARG A 142 -1.32 -0.06 4.04
N ARG A 143 -0.14 -0.33 4.60
CA ARG A 143 1.13 0.01 3.94
C ARG A 143 1.59 -1.18 3.11
N TRP A 144 2.01 -0.88 1.89
CA TRP A 144 2.68 -1.82 1.00
C TRP A 144 4.10 -1.36 0.78
N THR A 145 5.03 -2.29 0.64
CA THR A 145 6.44 -1.97 0.40
C THR A 145 6.97 -2.78 -0.78
N ARG A 146 7.95 -2.19 -1.45
CA ARG A 146 8.67 -2.86 -2.53
C ARG A 146 10.06 -2.28 -2.61
N ARG A 147 11.06 -3.11 -2.90
CA ARG A 147 12.44 -2.63 -3.02
C ARG A 147 12.73 -2.12 -4.43
N VAL A 148 13.56 -1.09 -4.45
CA VAL A 148 14.09 -0.49 -5.68
C VAL A 148 15.60 -0.43 -5.57
N TYR A 149 16.26 -0.34 -6.72
CA TYR A 149 17.71 -0.19 -6.78
C TYR A 149 18.06 0.93 -7.74
N TYR A 150 19.22 1.53 -7.56
CA TYR A 150 19.70 2.57 -8.47
C TYR A 150 20.42 1.94 -9.66
N ASP A 151 20.00 2.29 -10.86
CA ASP A 151 20.56 1.83 -12.11
C ASP A 151 20.86 3.04 -13.00
N PRO A 152 22.13 3.45 -13.15
CA PRO A 152 22.46 4.64 -13.95
C PRO A 152 22.01 4.54 -15.41
N SER A 153 21.89 3.33 -15.96
CA SER A 153 21.44 3.16 -17.34
C SER A 153 19.98 3.57 -17.53
N VAL A 154 19.17 3.44 -16.49
CA VAL A 154 17.76 3.87 -16.52
C VAL A 154 17.65 5.39 -16.49
N ALA A 155 18.57 6.06 -15.82
CA ALA A 155 18.56 7.53 -15.69
C ALA A 155 18.81 8.25 -17.02
N THR A 156 19.42 7.59 -17.97
CA THR A 156 19.79 8.19 -19.27
C THR A 156 18.78 7.97 -20.38
N GLN A 157 17.68 7.29 -20.09
CA GLN A 157 16.62 6.99 -21.08
C GLN A 157 15.56 8.08 -21.18
#